data_46c54209cf7ded3fabeaa599df507b83
#
_entry.id   46c54209cf7ded3fabeaa599df507b83
#
_cell.length_a   1.000
_cell.length_b   1.000
_cell.length_c   1.000
_cell.angle_alpha   90.00
_cell.angle_beta   90.00
_cell.angle_gamma   90.00
#
_symmetry.space_group_name_H-M   'P 1'
#
loop_
_entity.id
_entity.type
_entity.pdbx_description
1 polymer ?
#
loop_
_entity_poly.entity_id
_entity_poly.type
_entity_poly.pdbx_seq_one_letter_code
_entity_poly.pdbx_strand_id
1 'polypeptide(L)'
;MKIICVHGFLGSGKTTLIKRLITLLKGQRIGLCINEFGSVNIDQEEFKGMSIPMTEIHHGSIYCTCRQYDFLDKLQQMLSFDLSYIVIETSGFSDPSTQKSTFAYLRKQGYIFSICNITVVDAVTFEKWSRVVPLLHRQLQQSDYIIINKISFVTKQKKQTLHIHLES
;
A
#
# COMPACT_ATOMS: atom_id res chain seq x y z
N MET A 1 10.79 4.99 13.64
CA MET A 1 9.47 4.55 13.13
C MET A 1 9.62 3.99 11.72
N LYS A 2 8.80 2.99 11.33
CA LYS A 2 8.80 2.43 9.98
C LYS A 2 7.44 2.62 9.30
N ILE A 3 7.44 3.16 8.08
CA ILE A 3 6.26 3.30 7.23
C ILE A 3 6.26 2.13 6.24
N ILE A 4 5.18 1.36 6.19
CA ILE A 4 4.99 0.25 5.25
C ILE A 4 3.91 0.66 4.27
N CYS A 5 4.27 0.87 3.00
CA CYS A 5 3.34 1.18 1.94
C CYS A 5 2.98 -0.10 1.17
N VAL A 6 1.70 -0.44 1.14
CA VAL A 6 1.20 -1.61 0.43
C VAL A 6 0.55 -1.18 -0.87
N HIS A 7 1.20 -1.52 -1.97
CA HIS A 7 0.79 -1.24 -3.35
C HIS A 7 0.23 -2.49 -4.01
N GLY A 8 -0.36 -2.32 -5.17
CA GLY A 8 -0.87 -3.40 -6.00
C GLY A 8 -2.21 -3.04 -6.64
N PHE A 9 -2.49 -3.62 -7.78
CA PHE A 9 -3.70 -3.34 -8.55
C PHE A 9 -4.98 -3.73 -7.81
N LEU A 10 -6.13 -3.31 -8.33
CA LEU A 10 -7.44 -3.64 -7.76
C LEU A 10 -7.60 -5.16 -7.62
N GLY A 11 -8.11 -5.60 -6.47
CA GLY A 11 -8.35 -7.01 -6.19
C GLY A 11 -7.10 -7.88 -6.01
N SER A 12 -5.89 -7.30 -5.96
CA SER A 12 -4.65 -8.07 -5.76
C SER A 12 -4.53 -8.71 -4.37
N GLY A 13 -5.29 -8.21 -3.38
CA GLY A 13 -5.28 -8.71 -2.00
C GLY A 13 -4.47 -7.86 -1.03
N LYS A 14 -4.36 -6.56 -1.28
CA LYS A 14 -3.68 -5.59 -0.39
C LYS A 14 -4.24 -5.63 1.02
N THR A 15 -5.55 -5.46 1.16
CA THR A 15 -6.25 -5.48 2.47
C THR A 15 -6.02 -6.80 3.21
N THR A 16 -6.04 -7.94 2.50
CA THR A 16 -5.73 -9.24 3.10
C THR A 16 -4.31 -9.32 3.63
N LEU A 17 -3.33 -8.77 2.89
CA LEU A 17 -1.96 -8.68 3.36
C LEU A 17 -1.85 -7.79 4.59
N ILE A 18 -2.50 -6.62 4.57
CA ILE A 18 -2.49 -5.65 5.68
C ILE A 18 -3.03 -6.30 6.96
N LYS A 19 -4.14 -7.03 6.89
CA LYS A 19 -4.67 -7.78 8.04
C LYS A 19 -3.65 -8.76 8.62
N ARG A 20 -2.93 -9.47 7.77
CA ARG A 20 -1.86 -10.38 8.21
C ARG A 20 -0.69 -9.62 8.82
N LEU A 21 -0.28 -8.49 8.23
CA LEU A 21 0.77 -7.64 8.79
C LEU A 21 0.40 -7.12 10.18
N ILE A 22 -0.83 -6.64 10.36
CA ILE A 22 -1.32 -6.17 11.67
C ILE A 22 -1.30 -7.31 12.68
N THR A 23 -1.70 -8.52 12.28
CA THR A 23 -1.66 -9.70 13.16
C THR A 23 -0.23 -10.06 13.56
N LEU A 24 0.72 -10.00 12.62
CA LEU A 24 2.14 -10.27 12.89
C LEU A 24 2.79 -9.20 13.78
N LEU A 25 2.33 -7.95 13.67
CA LEU A 25 2.81 -6.82 14.45
C LEU A 25 2.03 -6.64 15.76
N LYS A 26 1.24 -7.63 16.18
CA LYS A 26 0.47 -7.58 17.43
C LYS A 26 1.38 -7.24 18.61
N GLY A 27 0.95 -6.28 19.42
CA GLY A 27 1.74 -5.75 20.55
C GLY A 27 2.67 -4.59 20.19
N GLN A 28 2.79 -4.23 18.92
CA GLN A 28 3.46 -3.00 18.49
C GLN A 28 2.45 -1.84 18.41
N ARG A 29 2.94 -0.62 18.50
CA ARG A 29 2.13 0.59 18.30
C ARG A 29 2.03 0.87 16.81
N ILE A 30 0.87 0.58 16.23
CA ILE A 30 0.61 0.62 14.80
C ILE A 30 -0.42 1.71 14.51
N GLY A 31 -0.19 2.50 13.47
CA GLY A 31 -1.19 3.34 12.82
C GLY A 31 -1.54 2.79 11.44
N LEU A 32 -2.80 2.90 11.04
CA LEU A 32 -3.29 2.44 9.75
C LEU A 32 -3.88 3.60 8.96
N CYS A 33 -3.37 3.79 7.74
CA CYS A 33 -3.84 4.78 6.78
C CYS A 33 -4.37 4.05 5.54
N ILE A 34 -5.68 4.15 5.30
CA ILE A 34 -6.33 3.50 4.16
C ILE A 34 -6.68 4.55 3.13
N ASN A 35 -6.22 4.35 1.89
CA ASN A 35 -6.50 5.21 0.76
C ASN A 35 -7.10 4.39 -0.38
N GLU A 36 -8.42 4.21 -0.36
CA GLU A 36 -9.12 3.46 -1.39
C GLU A 36 -9.97 4.32 -2.30
N PHE A 37 -10.04 3.88 -3.58
CA PHE A 37 -10.87 4.46 -4.62
C PHE A 37 -12.14 3.65 -4.77
N GLY A 38 -13.22 4.08 -4.15
CA GLY A 38 -14.50 3.38 -4.29
C GLY A 38 -15.35 3.44 -3.03
N SER A 39 -16.62 3.27 -3.21
CA SER A 39 -17.65 3.42 -2.21
C SER A 39 -17.37 2.65 -0.93
N VAL A 40 -17.21 3.42 0.15
CA VAL A 40 -17.85 3.18 1.45
C VAL A 40 -17.49 1.90 2.24
N ASN A 41 -16.85 2.14 3.41
CA ASN A 41 -17.08 1.38 4.67
C ASN A 41 -16.80 -0.13 4.76
N ILE A 42 -16.41 -0.81 3.70
CA ILE A 42 -16.13 -2.26 3.81
C ILE A 42 -14.84 -2.49 4.58
N ASP A 43 -13.84 -1.66 4.32
CA ASP A 43 -12.52 -1.84 4.95
C ASP A 43 -12.49 -1.42 6.42
N GLN A 44 -13.26 -0.41 6.81
CA GLN A 44 -13.40 -0.04 8.24
C GLN A 44 -14.06 -1.15 9.05
N GLU A 45 -15.10 -1.79 8.50
CA GLU A 45 -15.78 -2.88 9.20
C GLU A 45 -14.85 -4.07 9.41
N GLU A 46 -13.94 -4.29 8.48
CA GLU A 46 -12.96 -5.36 8.55
C GLU A 46 -11.90 -5.14 9.66
N PHE A 47 -11.66 -3.89 10.06
CA PHE A 47 -10.74 -3.51 11.13
C PHE A 47 -11.44 -3.07 12.42
N LYS A 48 -12.79 -3.01 12.43
CA LYS A 48 -13.58 -2.75 13.63
C LYS A 48 -13.24 -3.77 14.72
N GLY A 49 -12.93 -3.28 15.90
CA GLY A 49 -12.53 -4.11 17.03
C GLY A 49 -11.03 -4.24 17.26
N MET A 50 -10.21 -3.72 16.36
CA MET A 50 -8.79 -3.53 16.63
C MET A 50 -8.57 -2.14 17.21
N SER A 51 -8.01 -2.04 18.43
CA SER A 51 -7.66 -0.76 19.07
C SER A 51 -6.41 -0.16 18.41
N ILE A 52 -6.54 0.23 17.14
CA ILE A 52 -5.46 0.78 16.31
C ILE A 52 -5.89 2.20 15.91
N PRO A 53 -5.06 3.24 16.06
CA PRO A 53 -5.33 4.54 15.49
C PRO A 53 -5.47 4.41 13.97
N MET A 54 -6.67 4.69 13.46
CA MET A 54 -6.97 4.62 12.03
C MET A 54 -7.27 6.02 11.50
N THR A 55 -6.76 6.32 10.33
CA THR A 55 -7.15 7.50 9.56
C THR A 55 -7.50 7.08 8.14
N GLU A 56 -8.57 7.64 7.62
CA GLU A 56 -9.01 7.42 6.25
C GLU A 56 -8.76 8.66 5.40
N ILE A 57 -8.38 8.40 4.17
CA ILE A 57 -8.31 9.42 3.13
C ILE A 57 -9.53 9.23 2.25
N HIS A 58 -10.57 10.05 2.47
CA HIS A 58 -11.80 9.94 1.71
C HIS A 58 -11.69 10.42 0.26
N HIS A 59 -12.13 9.53 -0.63
CA HIS A 59 -12.55 9.71 -2.02
C HIS A 59 -11.69 10.47 -3.05
N GLY A 60 -11.27 9.72 -4.07
CA GLY A 60 -10.87 10.07 -5.42
C GLY A 60 -9.35 9.99 -5.69
N SER A 61 -8.96 10.22 -6.94
CA SER A 61 -7.58 10.03 -7.41
C SER A 61 -6.58 11.00 -6.77
N ILE A 62 -5.43 10.49 -6.33
CA ILE A 62 -4.29 11.24 -5.76
C ILE A 62 -3.73 12.33 -6.73
N TYR A 63 -4.27 12.40 -7.94
CA TYR A 63 -3.90 13.39 -8.95
C TYR A 63 -4.48 14.80 -8.69
N CYS A 64 -5.35 14.99 -7.69
CA CYS A 64 -5.80 16.31 -7.29
C CYS A 64 -4.87 16.89 -6.22
N THR A 65 -4.37 18.09 -6.43
CA THR A 65 -3.47 18.82 -5.50
C THR A 65 -4.05 18.91 -4.09
N CYS A 66 -5.37 19.07 -3.96
CA CYS A 66 -6.08 19.10 -2.67
C CYS A 66 -5.93 17.80 -1.85
N ARG A 67 -5.62 16.65 -2.45
CA ARG A 67 -5.47 15.36 -1.78
C ARG A 67 -4.06 15.02 -1.34
N GLN A 68 -3.07 15.56 -2.02
CA GLN A 68 -1.72 15.51 -1.52
C GLN A 68 -1.63 16.23 -0.18
N TYR A 69 -2.37 17.31 0.00
CA TYR A 69 -2.45 18.03 1.29
C TYR A 69 -3.18 17.20 2.34
N ASP A 70 -4.31 16.54 2.01
CA ASP A 70 -5.04 15.69 2.95
C ASP A 70 -4.19 14.47 3.39
N PHE A 71 -3.50 13.83 2.46
CA PHE A 71 -2.56 12.75 2.77
C PHE A 71 -1.40 13.22 3.64
N LEU A 72 -0.83 14.39 3.32
CA LEU A 72 0.25 14.99 4.09
C LEU A 72 -0.20 15.29 5.52
N ASP A 73 -1.35 15.97 5.68
CA ASP A 73 -1.89 16.35 6.98
C ASP A 73 -2.16 15.13 7.85
N LYS A 74 -2.84 14.12 7.33
CA LYS A 74 -3.11 12.87 8.05
C LYS A 74 -1.84 12.12 8.42
N LEU A 75 -0.86 12.09 7.51
CA LEU A 75 0.41 11.45 7.81
C LEU A 75 1.18 12.22 8.89
N GLN A 76 1.14 13.56 8.89
CA GLN A 76 1.72 14.39 9.96
C GLN A 76 1.05 14.11 11.31
N GLN A 77 -0.28 14.03 11.34
CA GLN A 77 -1.01 13.66 12.55
C GLN A 77 -0.57 12.29 13.07
N MET A 78 -0.45 11.29 12.18
CA MET A 78 0.02 9.96 12.58
C MET A 78 1.48 9.97 13.07
N LEU A 79 2.33 10.78 12.46
CA LEU A 79 3.73 10.94 12.85
C LEU A 79 3.89 11.62 14.22
N SER A 80 2.87 12.34 14.70
CA SER A 80 2.87 12.95 16.04
C SER A 80 2.55 11.94 17.17
N PHE A 81 1.96 10.77 16.82
CA PHE A 81 1.78 9.70 17.80
C PHE A 81 3.06 8.90 17.98
N ASP A 82 3.23 8.34 19.17
CA ASP A 82 4.36 7.46 19.48
C ASP A 82 4.12 6.07 18.88
N LEU A 83 4.21 5.97 17.53
CA LEU A 83 4.01 4.75 16.77
C LEU A 83 5.34 4.09 16.41
N SER A 84 5.35 2.76 16.41
CA SER A 84 6.47 1.95 15.88
C SER A 84 6.34 1.77 14.36
N TYR A 85 5.09 1.60 13.90
CA TYR A 85 4.76 1.35 12.49
C TYR A 85 3.58 2.21 12.03
N ILE A 86 3.64 2.67 10.78
CA ILE A 86 2.49 3.18 10.03
C ILE A 86 2.34 2.28 8.82
N VAL A 87 1.18 1.64 8.66
CA VAL A 87 0.83 0.84 7.48
C VAL A 87 -0.10 1.67 6.61
N ILE A 88 0.27 1.84 5.34
CA ILE A 88 -0.48 2.63 4.37
C ILE A 88 -1.00 1.68 3.28
N GLU A 89 -2.32 1.56 3.16
CA GLU A 89 -2.93 0.98 1.97
C GLU A 89 -3.03 2.02 0.88
N THR A 90 -2.42 1.77 -0.27
CA THR A 90 -2.53 2.68 -1.42
C THR A 90 -3.67 2.23 -2.34
N SER A 91 -4.31 3.19 -3.01
CA SER A 91 -5.27 2.86 -4.07
C SER A 91 -4.61 2.00 -5.15
N GLY A 92 -5.37 1.08 -5.75
CA GLY A 92 -4.90 0.24 -6.85
C GLY A 92 -4.36 1.01 -8.07
N PHE A 93 -4.76 2.27 -8.19
CA PHE A 93 -4.31 3.21 -9.24
C PHE A 93 -3.28 4.23 -8.74
N SER A 94 -2.74 4.09 -7.54
CA SER A 94 -1.70 4.98 -7.02
C SER A 94 -0.36 4.73 -7.66
N ASP A 95 0.28 5.82 -8.11
CA ASP A 95 1.68 5.79 -8.51
C ASP A 95 2.56 6.05 -7.29
N PRO A 96 3.43 5.10 -6.89
CA PRO A 96 4.29 5.28 -5.72
C PRO A 96 5.23 6.49 -5.82
N SER A 97 5.55 6.93 -7.03
CA SER A 97 6.41 8.11 -7.25
C SER A 97 5.79 9.40 -6.69
N THR A 98 4.47 9.50 -6.65
CA THR A 98 3.75 10.67 -6.12
C THR A 98 3.91 10.83 -4.61
N GLN A 99 4.19 9.75 -3.89
CA GLN A 99 4.40 9.78 -2.45
C GLN A 99 5.81 10.23 -2.06
N LYS A 100 6.78 10.12 -2.98
CA LYS A 100 8.18 10.50 -2.72
C LYS A 100 8.32 11.95 -2.31
N SER A 101 7.59 12.85 -2.96
CA SER A 101 7.61 14.29 -2.64
C SER A 101 7.08 14.55 -1.23
N THR A 102 6.00 13.87 -0.82
CA THR A 102 5.43 13.98 0.52
C THR A 102 6.41 13.48 1.58
N PHE A 103 7.02 12.31 1.37
CA PHE A 103 8.02 11.78 2.30
C PHE A 103 9.29 12.66 2.37
N ALA A 104 9.73 13.19 1.23
CA ALA A 104 10.86 14.11 1.19
C ALA A 104 10.56 15.41 1.96
N TYR A 105 9.36 15.94 1.80
CA TYR A 105 8.90 17.12 2.56
C TYR A 105 8.91 16.84 4.07
N LEU A 106 8.33 15.72 4.51
CA LEU A 106 8.29 15.35 5.93
C LEU A 106 9.69 15.19 6.54
N ARG A 107 10.63 14.59 5.81
CA ARG A 107 12.03 14.50 6.25
C ARG A 107 12.68 15.89 6.42
N LYS A 108 12.38 16.83 5.52
CA LYS A 108 12.83 18.23 5.64
C LYS A 108 12.24 18.94 6.87
N GLN A 109 11.05 18.53 7.32
CA GLN A 109 10.44 19.02 8.56
C GLN A 109 10.99 18.34 9.82
N GLY A 110 11.99 17.47 9.69
CA GLY A 110 12.66 16.82 10.83
C GLY A 110 12.06 15.47 11.25
N TYR A 111 11.06 14.95 10.54
CA TYR A 111 10.53 13.62 10.87
C TYR A 111 11.52 12.52 10.46
N ILE A 112 11.78 11.58 11.38
CA ILE A 112 12.70 10.45 11.17
C ILE A 112 11.91 9.15 11.02
N PHE A 113 11.96 8.57 9.83
CA PHE A 113 11.32 7.30 9.50
C PHE A 113 12.02 6.57 8.35
N SER A 114 11.90 5.25 8.32
CA SER A 114 12.23 4.42 7.16
C SER A 114 10.95 4.07 6.39
N ILE A 115 11.09 3.78 5.10
CA ILE A 115 9.98 3.39 4.23
C ILE A 115 10.26 1.99 3.72
N CYS A 116 9.21 1.19 3.60
CA CYS A 116 9.21 -0.13 2.99
C CYS A 116 8.02 -0.22 2.04
N ASN A 117 8.28 -0.35 0.74
CA ASN A 117 7.27 -0.49 -0.29
C ASN A 117 7.06 -1.97 -0.60
N ILE A 118 5.84 -2.45 -0.46
CA ILE A 118 5.45 -3.83 -0.77
C ILE A 118 4.41 -3.78 -1.88
N THR A 119 4.68 -4.44 -3.01
CA THR A 119 3.67 -4.56 -4.08
C THR A 119 3.07 -5.96 -4.10
N VAL A 120 1.74 -6.02 -4.05
CA VAL A 120 0.97 -7.27 -4.15
C VAL A 120 0.57 -7.51 -5.59
N VAL A 121 1.04 -8.60 -6.16
CA VAL A 121 0.75 -9.04 -7.53
C VAL A 121 -0.27 -10.17 -7.50
N ASP A 122 -1.36 -10.04 -8.25
CA ASP A 122 -2.33 -11.11 -8.48
C ASP A 122 -1.82 -12.04 -9.59
N ALA A 123 -1.40 -13.25 -9.24
CA ALA A 123 -0.88 -14.23 -10.18
C ALA A 123 -1.84 -14.60 -11.32
N VAL A 124 -3.15 -14.48 -11.07
CA VAL A 124 -4.17 -14.84 -12.06
C VAL A 124 -4.28 -13.79 -13.17
N THR A 125 -4.24 -12.51 -12.79
CA THR A 125 -4.60 -11.40 -13.68
C THR A 125 -3.41 -10.54 -14.10
N PHE A 126 -2.25 -10.67 -13.46
CA PHE A 126 -1.08 -9.80 -13.67
C PHE A 126 -0.66 -9.72 -15.14
N GLU A 127 -0.50 -10.85 -15.81
CA GLU A 127 -0.04 -10.89 -17.20
C GLU A 127 -0.96 -10.11 -18.15
N LYS A 128 -2.28 -10.17 -17.90
CA LYS A 128 -3.27 -9.40 -18.66
C LYS A 128 -3.11 -7.90 -18.43
N TRP A 129 -3.03 -7.49 -17.16
CA TRP A 129 -3.03 -6.08 -16.81
C TRP A 129 -1.67 -5.41 -17.02
N SER A 130 -0.55 -6.12 -16.85
CA SER A 130 0.79 -5.56 -17.06
C SER A 130 1.02 -5.08 -18.49
N ARG A 131 0.33 -5.68 -19.47
CA ARG A 131 0.42 -5.29 -20.89
C ARG A 131 -0.30 -3.97 -21.20
N VAL A 132 -1.32 -3.61 -20.44
CA VAL A 132 -2.20 -2.46 -20.73
C VAL A 132 -2.15 -1.37 -19.67
N VAL A 133 -1.57 -1.64 -18.51
CA VAL A 133 -1.52 -0.71 -17.37
C VAL A 133 -0.04 -0.44 -16.99
N PRO A 134 0.59 0.60 -17.59
CA PRO A 134 2.00 0.95 -17.29
C PRO A 134 2.28 1.21 -15.81
N LEU A 135 1.24 1.58 -15.06
CA LEU A 135 1.33 1.83 -13.61
C LEU A 135 1.83 0.59 -12.84
N LEU A 136 1.46 -0.62 -13.28
CA LEU A 136 1.91 -1.86 -12.62
C LEU A 136 3.44 -1.99 -12.64
N HIS A 137 4.07 -1.67 -13.76
CA HIS A 137 5.53 -1.67 -13.85
C HIS A 137 6.16 -0.64 -12.93
N ARG A 138 5.57 0.57 -12.83
CA ARG A 138 6.05 1.59 -11.88
C ARG A 138 5.90 1.16 -10.43
N GLN A 139 4.81 0.46 -10.09
CA GLN A 139 4.63 -0.10 -8.76
C GLN A 139 5.72 -1.14 -8.43
N LEU A 140 6.02 -2.04 -9.38
CA LEU A 140 7.07 -3.04 -9.22
C LEU A 140 8.46 -2.40 -9.07
N GLN A 141 8.81 -1.46 -9.93
CA GLN A 141 10.12 -0.77 -9.91
C GLN A 141 10.38 0.01 -8.61
N GLN A 142 9.34 0.41 -7.90
CA GLN A 142 9.45 1.16 -6.64
C GLN A 142 9.36 0.26 -5.40
N SER A 143 9.24 -1.07 -5.60
CA SER A 143 9.03 -2.03 -4.51
C SER A 143 10.34 -2.50 -3.90
N ASP A 144 10.38 -2.55 -2.57
CA ASP A 144 11.42 -3.28 -1.83
C ASP A 144 11.10 -4.78 -1.78
N TYR A 145 9.80 -5.12 -1.81
CA TYR A 145 9.31 -6.50 -1.82
C TYR A 145 8.11 -6.66 -2.75
N ILE A 146 8.08 -7.78 -3.47
CA ILE A 146 6.96 -8.18 -4.31
C ILE A 146 6.34 -9.45 -3.70
N ILE A 147 5.05 -9.40 -3.42
CA ILE A 147 4.28 -10.55 -2.93
C ILE A 147 3.36 -11.06 -4.03
N ILE A 148 3.60 -12.29 -4.47
CA ILE A 148 2.74 -12.94 -5.46
C ILE A 148 1.59 -13.62 -4.72
N ASN A 149 0.40 -13.03 -4.82
CA ASN A 149 -0.82 -13.58 -4.25
C ASN A 149 -1.57 -14.45 -5.25
N LYS A 150 -2.49 -15.26 -4.76
CA LYS A 150 -3.33 -16.18 -5.55
C LYS A 150 -2.53 -17.20 -6.39
N ILE A 151 -1.32 -17.51 -5.97
CA ILE A 151 -0.39 -18.40 -6.67
C ILE A 151 -0.92 -19.85 -6.77
N SER A 152 -1.83 -20.26 -5.88
CA SER A 152 -2.48 -21.57 -5.91
C SER A 152 -3.49 -21.74 -7.06
N PHE A 153 -3.95 -20.63 -7.63
CA PHE A 153 -4.94 -20.63 -8.71
C PHE A 153 -4.33 -20.65 -10.12
N VAL A 154 -3.00 -20.74 -10.22
CA VAL A 154 -2.31 -20.75 -11.52
C VAL A 154 -1.48 -22.02 -11.71
N THR A 155 -1.27 -22.40 -12.96
CA THR A 155 -0.49 -23.57 -13.35
C THR A 155 0.99 -23.39 -13.01
N LYS A 156 1.73 -24.51 -12.93
CA LYS A 156 3.19 -24.49 -12.68
C LYS A 156 3.94 -23.69 -13.75
N GLN A 157 3.53 -23.81 -15.00
CA GLN A 157 4.11 -23.05 -16.12
C GLN A 157 3.92 -21.55 -15.93
N LYS A 158 2.71 -21.11 -15.56
CA LYS A 158 2.40 -19.69 -15.32
C LYS A 158 3.19 -19.12 -14.13
N LYS A 159 3.43 -19.94 -13.10
CA LYS A 159 4.30 -19.55 -11.97
C LYS A 159 5.72 -19.22 -12.44
N GLN A 160 6.29 -20.07 -13.28
CA GLN A 160 7.64 -19.87 -13.84
C GLN A 160 7.71 -18.60 -14.70
N THR A 161 6.74 -18.40 -15.59
CA THR A 161 6.66 -17.19 -16.42
C THR A 161 6.55 -15.91 -15.57
N LEU A 162 5.76 -15.95 -14.50
CA LEU A 162 5.60 -14.84 -13.57
C LEU A 162 6.93 -14.51 -12.87
N HIS A 163 7.66 -15.51 -12.39
CA HIS A 163 8.97 -15.31 -11.75
C HIS A 163 9.95 -14.62 -12.70
N ILE A 164 10.09 -15.14 -13.90
CA ILE A 164 10.97 -14.54 -14.92
C ILE A 164 10.60 -13.09 -15.18
N HIS A 165 9.30 -12.79 -15.31
CA HIS A 165 8.81 -11.44 -15.60
C HIS A 165 9.02 -10.45 -14.43
N LEU A 166 9.02 -10.94 -13.19
CA LEU A 166 9.19 -10.09 -12.01
C LEU A 166 10.66 -9.92 -11.60
N GLU A 167 11.57 -10.75 -12.10
CA GLU A 167 13.02 -10.67 -11.89
C GLU A 167 13.74 -9.87 -12.98
N SER A 168 13.08 -9.61 -14.12
CA SER A 168 13.59 -8.81 -15.25
C SER A 168 13.33 -7.32 -15.07
#